data_2c07ff642b8b70df1a3bd6d947ef0018
#
_entry.id   2c07ff642b8b70df1a3bd6d947ef0018
#
_cell.length_a   1.000
_cell.length_b   1.000
_cell.length_c   1.000
_cell.angle_alpha   90.00
_cell.angle_beta   90.00
_cell.angle_gamma   90.00
#
_symmetry.space_group_name_H-M   'P 1'
#
loop_
_entity.id
_entity.type
_entity.pdbx_description
1 polymer ?
#
loop_
_entity_poly.entity_id
_entity_poly.type
_entity_poly.pdbx_seq_one_letter_code
_entity_poly.pdbx_strand_id
1 'polypeptide(L)' 'MISNFMTKKEVARYLNMSESSVYRLAKSKIIPEPFAISAYRIVWDRGELEQYIEKKKENRGFLK' A
#
# COMPACT_ATOMS: atom_id res chain seq x y z
N MET A 1 15.88 -5.86 -11.14
CA MET A 1 14.53 -6.06 -11.67
C MET A 1 13.49 -5.45 -10.75
N ILE A 2 12.57 -4.68 -11.31
CA ILE A 2 11.53 -4.04 -10.51
C ILE A 2 10.39 -5.03 -10.31
N SER A 3 10.03 -5.27 -9.05
CA SER A 3 8.91 -6.14 -8.74
C SER A 3 7.60 -5.36 -8.82
N ASN A 4 6.58 -5.98 -9.40
CA ASN A 4 5.24 -5.38 -9.45
C ASN A 4 4.46 -5.63 -8.17
N PHE A 5 5.02 -6.41 -7.25
CA PHE A 5 4.36 -6.78 -6.02
C PHE A 5 5.21 -6.40 -4.84
N MET A 6 4.54 -6.05 -3.73
CA MET A 6 5.22 -5.61 -2.52
C MET A 6 4.69 -6.39 -1.32
N THR A 7 5.61 -6.77 -0.45
CA THR A 7 5.23 -7.40 0.82
C THR A 7 4.77 -6.32 1.79
N LYS A 8 4.16 -6.75 2.91
CA LYS A 8 3.74 -5.80 3.95
C LYS A 8 4.91 -4.95 4.44
N LYS A 9 6.06 -5.57 4.62
CA LYS A 9 7.26 -4.87 5.06
C LYS A 9 7.67 -3.80 4.06
N GLU A 10 7.63 -4.16 2.78
CA GLU A 10 7.98 -3.22 1.72
C GLU A 10 6.99 -2.07 1.63
N VAL A 11 5.70 -2.37 1.78
CA VAL A 11 4.67 -1.33 1.76
C VAL A 11 4.87 -0.39 2.93
N ALA A 12 5.15 -0.94 4.11
CA ALA A 12 5.40 -0.12 5.29
C ALA A 12 6.56 0.85 5.06
N ARG A 13 7.63 0.33 4.46
CA ARG A 13 8.79 1.16 4.16
C ARG A 13 8.46 2.22 3.10
N TYR A 14 7.72 1.82 2.09
CA TYR A 14 7.33 2.71 1.00
C TYR A 14 6.46 3.85 1.50
N LEU A 15 5.51 3.55 2.39
CA LEU A 15 4.61 4.55 2.94
C LEU A 15 5.15 5.19 4.22
N ASN A 16 6.33 4.77 4.66
CA ASN A 16 7.00 5.32 5.83
C ASN A 16 6.13 5.19 7.09
N MET A 17 5.63 3.99 7.32
CA MET A 17 4.81 3.72 8.50
C MET A 17 5.09 2.30 9.01
N SER A 18 4.54 1.95 10.15
CA SER A 18 4.74 0.62 10.71
C SER A 18 3.92 -0.42 9.96
N GLU A 19 4.32 -1.69 10.07
CA GLU A 19 3.56 -2.78 9.47
C GLU A 19 2.16 -2.88 10.06
N SER A 20 2.04 -2.60 11.36
CA SER A 20 0.72 -2.59 12.01
C SER A 20 -0.20 -1.54 11.39
N SER A 21 0.35 -0.38 11.07
CA SER A 21 -0.43 0.68 10.42
C SER A 21 -0.87 0.25 9.04
N VAL A 22 0.02 -0.39 8.27
CA VAL A 22 -0.32 -0.91 6.95
C VAL A 22 -1.49 -1.88 7.06
N TYR A 23 -1.41 -2.81 8.01
CA TYR A 23 -2.45 -3.79 8.21
C TYR A 23 -3.80 -3.12 8.51
N ARG A 24 -3.81 -2.16 9.44
CA ARG A 24 -5.04 -1.47 9.80
C ARG A 24 -5.63 -0.69 8.64
N LEU A 25 -4.79 0.00 7.87
CA LEU A 25 -5.28 0.77 6.74
C LEU A 25 -5.83 -0.13 5.65
N ALA A 26 -5.20 -1.27 5.42
CA ALA A 26 -5.71 -2.22 4.43
C ALA A 26 -7.02 -2.82 4.89
N LYS A 27 -7.12 -3.15 6.17
CA LYS A 27 -8.35 -3.74 6.72
C LYS A 27 -9.50 -2.76 6.66
N SER A 28 -9.22 -1.47 6.82
CA SER A 28 -10.23 -0.41 6.73
C SER A 28 -10.48 0.02 5.29
N LYS A 29 -9.79 -0.59 4.34
CA LYS A 29 -9.92 -0.30 2.91
C LYS A 29 -9.53 1.13 2.56
N ILE A 30 -8.67 1.73 3.38
CA ILE A 30 -8.13 3.05 3.10
C ILE A 30 -7.04 2.96 2.05
N ILE A 31 -6.19 1.92 2.14
CA ILE A 31 -5.23 1.63 1.08
C ILE A 31 -5.72 0.37 0.37
N PRO A 32 -5.21 0.10 -0.85
CA PRO A 32 -5.62 -1.10 -1.57
C PRO A 32 -5.40 -2.35 -0.75
N GLU A 33 -6.26 -3.33 -0.91
CA GLU A 33 -6.17 -4.58 -0.17
C GLU A 33 -5.11 -5.48 -0.79
N PRO A 34 -4.40 -6.25 0.04
CA PRO A 34 -3.45 -7.24 -0.48
C PRO A 34 -4.21 -8.45 -1.02
N PHE A 35 -3.50 -9.28 -1.73
CA PHE A 35 -4.07 -10.53 -2.22
C PHE A 35 -3.02 -11.64 -2.11
N ALA A 36 -3.49 -12.86 -2.09
CA ALA A 36 -2.61 -14.02 -1.97
C ALA A 36 -2.12 -14.40 -3.35
N ILE A 37 -0.80 -14.35 -3.54
CA ILE A 37 -0.20 -14.75 -4.80
C ILE A 37 0.13 -16.25 -4.76
N SER A 38 0.20 -16.81 -3.55
CA SER A 38 0.37 -18.24 -3.34
C SER A 38 -0.13 -18.56 -1.93
N ALA A 39 -0.05 -19.85 -1.53
CA ALA A 39 -0.58 -20.28 -0.25
C ALA A 39 -0.06 -19.48 0.93
N TYR A 40 1.18 -19.02 0.86
CA TYR A 40 1.80 -18.36 2.00
C TYR A 40 2.34 -16.98 1.67
N ARG A 41 2.02 -16.44 0.49
CA ARG A 41 2.52 -15.12 0.12
C ARG A 41 1.38 -14.17 -0.15
N ILE A 42 1.32 -13.15 0.67
CA ILE A 42 0.33 -12.09 0.53
C ILE A 42 1.09 -10.83 0.12
N VAL A 43 0.64 -10.21 -0.95
CA VAL A 43 1.33 -9.06 -1.53
C VAL A 43 0.34 -7.98 -1.94
N TRP A 44 0.85 -6.78 -2.12
CA TRP A 44 0.10 -5.67 -2.68
C TRP A 44 0.54 -5.44 -4.11
N ASP A 45 -0.39 -5.00 -4.94
CA ASP A 45 -0.07 -4.59 -6.30
C ASP A 45 0.56 -3.20 -6.24
N ARG A 46 1.78 -3.08 -6.74
CA ARG A 46 2.52 -1.82 -6.70
C ARG A 46 1.79 -0.73 -7.47
N GLY A 47 1.22 -1.06 -8.62
CA GLY A 47 0.49 -0.09 -9.41
C GLY A 47 -0.70 0.50 -8.69
N GLU A 48 -1.42 -0.34 -7.94
CA GLU A 48 -2.54 0.14 -7.15
C GLU A 48 -2.09 1.10 -6.06
N LEU A 49 -0.98 0.80 -5.42
CA LEU A 49 -0.44 1.70 -4.40
C LEU A 49 0.00 3.03 -5.00
N GLU A 50 0.60 2.99 -6.18
CA GLU A 50 1.01 4.20 -6.87
C GLU A 50 -0.20 5.07 -7.22
N GLN A 51 -1.28 4.45 -7.70
CA GLN A 51 -2.50 5.17 -8.01
C GLN A 51 -3.12 5.78 -6.76
N TYR A 52 -3.10 5.04 -5.66
CA TYR A 52 -3.60 5.54 -4.41
C TYR A 52 -2.86 6.81 -4.00
N ILE A 53 -1.55 6.79 -4.12
CA ILE A 53 -0.73 7.95 -3.74
C ILE A 53 -0.98 9.12 -4.69
N GLU A 54 -1.12 8.85 -5.97
CA GLU A 54 -1.41 9.91 -6.94
C GLU A 54 -2.72 10.60 -6.63
N LYS A 55 -3.74 9.82 -6.25
CA LYS A 55 -5.02 10.40 -5.85
C LYS A 55 -4.90 11.26 -4.62
N LYS A 56 -4.09 10.82 -3.64
CA LYS A 56 -3.88 11.61 -2.45
C LYS A 56 -3.19 12.91 -2.77
N LYS A 57 -2.24 12.89 -3.69
CA LYS A 57 -1.55 14.10 -4.12
C LYS A 57 -2.51 15.09 -4.78
N GLU A 58 -3.43 14.58 -5.59
CA GLU A 58 -4.41 15.43 -6.27
C GLU A 58 -5.34 16.13 -5.28
N ASN A 59 -5.60 15.48 -4.16
CA ASN A 59 -6.52 15.98 -3.15
C ASN A 59 -5.82 16.67 -2.00
N ARG A 60 -4.60 17.13 -2.22
CA ARG A 60 -3.86 17.77 -1.13
C ARG A 60 -4.45 19.13 -0.82
N GLY A 61 -5.17 19.19 0.26
CA GLY A 61 -5.72 20.42 0.79
C GLY A 61 -5.30 20.64 2.23
N PHE A 62 -4.38 19.80 2.66
CA PHE A 62 -3.99 19.72 4.05
C PHE A 62 -3.31 21.00 4.54
N LEU A 63 -2.56 21.64 3.67
CA LEU A 63 -1.76 22.81 4.04
C LEU A 63 -2.37 24.12 3.56
N LYS A 64 -3.65 24.16 3.39
CA LYS A 64 -4.31 25.39 2.98
C LYS A 64 -4.11 26.51 3.99
#